data_5c5b0a6f63b7c1b018a14be41481efdf
#
_entry.id   5c5b0a6f63b7c1b018a14be41481efdf
#
_cell.length_a   1.000
_cell.length_b   1.000
_cell.length_c   1.000
_cell.angle_alpha   90.00
_cell.angle_beta   90.00
_cell.angle_gamma   90.00
#
_symmetry.space_group_name_H-M   'P 1'
#
loop_
_entity.id
_entity.type
_entity.pdbx_description
1 polymer ?
#
loop_
_entity_poly.entity_id
_entity_poly.type
_entity_poly.pdbx_seq_one_letter_code
_entity_poly.pdbx_strand_id
1 'polypeptide(L)'
;GDTRRKYIKLFGGSDESEEAVNRGLVWLAAHQFQKGNWSLDRFHERCKGQHPNCTGLGRVRSNTAATGMALMPFLAAGHTHRSGRHQQVVARGVKWLIDQQKSNGDLLSDGDSAHAHMYSHGIASIALCEAYGMTEDPKLRSAAEKAINFIVQAQNTSTGGWRYKPGESGDTSVVGWQMMALKSAEMAGLVIPPRTITLLDKWLRRVEANQPVGGLFGYTDRGVKPAMTAEGLLCLQFMGVDRNDPRMRAGADYLLRNLPSRSQQRTSYYWYYATQVMYHMQGKYWLAWNEPLRKTLVATQQAGGHMAGTWNPADTWENQGGRIYATAMKLLVLEVYYRHLPLYDQLDDE
;
A
#
# COMPACT_ATOMS: atom_id res chain seq x y z
N GLY A 1 17.86 -17.72 0.40
CA GLY A 1 18.84 -16.96 1.18
C GLY A 1 19.69 -16.02 0.33
N ASP A 2 20.74 -16.52 -0.30
CA ASP A 2 21.75 -15.66 -0.96
C ASP A 2 21.27 -14.95 -2.22
N THR A 3 20.40 -15.57 -3.01
CA THR A 3 19.83 -14.97 -4.22
C THR A 3 18.98 -13.74 -3.89
N ARG A 4 18.10 -13.84 -2.87
CA ARG A 4 17.28 -12.71 -2.40
C ARG A 4 18.17 -11.56 -1.90
N ARG A 5 19.22 -11.87 -1.12
CA ARG A 5 20.14 -10.86 -0.60
C ARG A 5 20.91 -10.13 -1.69
N LYS A 6 21.35 -10.86 -2.73
CA LYS A 6 21.97 -10.25 -3.92
C LYS A 6 21.00 -9.33 -4.66
N TYR A 7 19.75 -9.76 -4.86
CA TYR A 7 18.72 -8.99 -5.52
C TYR A 7 18.41 -7.70 -4.75
N ILE A 8 18.22 -7.77 -3.42
CA ILE A 8 17.99 -6.61 -2.56
C ILE A 8 19.12 -5.58 -2.72
N LYS A 9 20.38 -6.02 -2.66
CA LYS A 9 21.53 -5.12 -2.81
C LYS A 9 21.62 -4.50 -4.20
N LEU A 10 21.27 -5.24 -5.24
CA LEU A 10 21.26 -4.76 -6.63
C LEU A 10 20.28 -3.58 -6.80
N PHE A 11 19.12 -3.63 -6.15
CA PHE A 11 18.10 -2.59 -6.23
C PHE A 11 18.21 -1.53 -5.13
N GLY A 12 19.30 -1.52 -4.36
CA GLY A 12 19.61 -0.46 -3.40
C GLY A 12 19.11 -0.68 -1.98
N GLY A 13 18.72 -1.90 -1.62
CA GLY A 13 18.48 -2.31 -0.23
C GLY A 13 19.77 -2.56 0.54
N SER A 14 19.69 -2.75 1.86
CA SER A 14 20.82 -3.00 2.73
C SER A 14 20.48 -4.02 3.82
N ASP A 15 21.52 -4.58 4.48
CA ASP A 15 21.30 -5.49 5.60
C ASP A 15 20.57 -4.80 6.77
N GLU A 16 20.79 -3.48 6.98
CA GLU A 16 20.09 -2.67 7.98
C GLU A 16 18.60 -2.48 7.63
N SER A 17 18.27 -2.32 6.33
CA SER A 17 16.86 -2.23 5.91
C SER A 17 16.13 -3.56 6.12
N GLU A 18 16.79 -4.69 5.84
CA GLU A 18 16.22 -6.02 6.09
C GLU A 18 16.02 -6.29 7.59
N GLU A 19 16.97 -5.88 8.42
CA GLU A 19 16.84 -5.97 9.88
C GLU A 19 15.69 -5.08 10.38
N ALA A 20 15.52 -3.89 9.83
CA ALA A 20 14.40 -3.00 10.15
C ALA A 20 13.05 -3.64 9.78
N VAL A 21 12.96 -4.28 8.62
CA VAL A 21 11.77 -5.04 8.21
C VAL A 21 11.50 -6.18 9.20
N ASN A 22 12.50 -6.99 9.52
CA ASN A 22 12.34 -8.11 10.45
C ASN A 22 11.81 -7.67 11.82
N ARG A 23 12.35 -6.58 12.39
CA ARG A 23 11.88 -6.03 13.68
C ARG A 23 10.42 -5.57 13.60
N GLY A 24 10.04 -4.89 12.51
CA GLY A 24 8.67 -4.46 12.30
C GLY A 24 7.67 -5.61 12.19
N LEU A 25 8.03 -6.67 11.46
CA LEU A 25 7.20 -7.88 11.33
C LEU A 25 7.01 -8.59 12.68
N VAL A 26 8.06 -8.66 13.51
CA VAL A 26 7.97 -9.22 14.87
C VAL A 26 6.98 -8.43 15.71
N TRP A 27 7.04 -7.09 15.66
CA TRP A 27 6.10 -6.25 16.40
C TRP A 27 4.66 -6.40 15.91
N LEU A 28 4.44 -6.40 14.59
CA LEU A 28 3.12 -6.63 14.02
C LEU A 28 2.55 -7.98 14.45
N ALA A 29 3.37 -9.05 14.41
CA ALA A 29 2.94 -10.38 14.84
C ALA A 29 2.50 -10.42 16.31
N ALA A 30 3.23 -9.73 17.20
CA ALA A 30 2.92 -9.65 18.62
C ALA A 30 1.59 -8.90 18.89
N HIS A 31 1.19 -7.99 18.00
CA HIS A 31 -0.02 -7.18 18.15
C HIS A 31 -1.24 -7.70 17.40
N GLN A 32 -1.17 -8.92 16.85
CA GLN A 32 -2.33 -9.62 16.27
C GLN A 32 -3.28 -10.10 17.38
N PHE A 33 -4.57 -9.83 17.24
CA PHE A 33 -5.61 -10.36 18.14
C PHE A 33 -5.78 -11.86 17.96
N GLN A 34 -6.33 -12.53 19.00
CA GLN A 34 -6.58 -13.99 18.95
C GLN A 34 -7.48 -14.41 17.79
N LYS A 35 -8.44 -13.56 17.40
CA LYS A 35 -9.32 -13.78 16.25
C LYS A 35 -8.60 -13.69 14.89
N GLY A 36 -7.36 -13.19 14.85
CA GLY A 36 -6.55 -13.05 13.64
C GLY A 36 -6.47 -11.64 13.07
N ASN A 37 -7.31 -10.72 13.53
CA ASN A 37 -7.31 -9.33 13.06
C ASN A 37 -6.24 -8.47 13.77
N TRP A 38 -6.02 -7.28 13.22
CA TRP A 38 -5.42 -6.12 13.89
C TRP A 38 -6.46 -5.02 14.05
N SER A 39 -6.15 -4.00 14.82
CA SER A 39 -7.02 -2.84 15.05
C SER A 39 -6.20 -1.56 15.06
N LEU A 40 -6.64 -0.52 14.31
CA LEU A 40 -5.93 0.76 14.27
C LEU A 40 -5.98 1.48 15.63
N ASP A 41 -7.10 1.41 16.31
CA ASP A 41 -7.40 2.16 17.54
C ASP A 41 -7.23 1.34 18.84
N ARG A 42 -7.12 0.00 18.74
CA ARG A 42 -7.14 -0.89 19.91
C ARG A 42 -5.94 -1.85 19.99
N PHE A 43 -4.96 -1.78 19.12
CA PHE A 43 -3.81 -2.70 19.11
C PHE A 43 -3.06 -2.75 20.45
N HIS A 44 -3.08 -1.68 21.25
CA HIS A 44 -2.47 -1.60 22.58
C HIS A 44 -3.06 -2.61 23.58
N GLU A 45 -4.26 -3.10 23.36
CA GLU A 45 -4.85 -4.18 24.19
C GLU A 45 -4.04 -5.47 24.12
N ARG A 46 -3.16 -5.60 23.13
CA ARG A 46 -2.23 -6.72 23.00
C ARG A 46 -0.95 -6.55 23.82
N CYS A 47 -0.73 -5.37 24.41
CA CYS A 47 0.45 -5.06 25.22
C CYS A 47 0.39 -5.61 26.66
N LYS A 48 -0.42 -6.61 26.95
CA LYS A 48 -0.70 -7.15 28.29
C LYS A 48 0.58 -7.35 29.11
N GLY A 49 0.65 -6.67 30.25
CA GLY A 49 1.78 -6.77 31.19
C GLY A 49 3.06 -6.06 30.74
N GLN A 50 3.06 -5.42 29.58
CA GLN A 50 4.18 -4.61 29.10
C GLN A 50 3.97 -3.13 29.49
N HIS A 51 4.94 -2.54 30.14
CA HIS A 51 4.90 -1.12 30.50
C HIS A 51 6.14 -0.39 29.95
N PRO A 52 5.95 0.80 29.35
CA PRO A 52 4.65 1.41 29.00
C PRO A 52 3.95 0.70 27.84
N ASN A 53 2.62 0.74 27.81
CA ASN A 53 1.83 0.27 26.68
C ASN A 53 2.21 1.02 25.40
N CYS A 54 2.01 0.40 24.24
CA CYS A 54 2.20 1.07 22.96
C CYS A 54 1.30 2.30 22.82
N THR A 55 1.88 3.39 22.34
CA THR A 55 1.24 4.67 22.05
C THR A 55 1.00 4.84 20.55
N GLY A 56 0.36 5.94 20.16
CA GLY A 56 0.11 6.26 18.77
C GLY A 56 -1.06 5.47 18.18
N LEU A 57 -2.17 5.40 18.92
CA LEU A 57 -3.40 4.79 18.47
C LEU A 57 -3.98 5.56 17.27
N GLY A 58 -4.58 4.86 16.33
CA GLY A 58 -5.31 5.47 15.23
C GLY A 58 -6.60 6.14 15.72
N ARG A 59 -6.98 7.20 15.04
CA ARG A 59 -8.27 7.90 15.29
C ARG A 59 -9.41 7.24 14.52
N VAL A 60 -9.09 6.57 13.41
CA VAL A 60 -10.07 5.81 12.64
C VAL A 60 -10.24 4.42 13.23
N ARG A 61 -11.48 4.03 13.45
CA ARG A 61 -11.81 2.68 13.86
C ARG A 61 -11.95 1.81 12.59
N SER A 62 -10.97 0.94 12.36
CA SER A 62 -11.06 -0.07 11.31
C SER A 62 -10.17 -1.27 11.61
N ASN A 63 -10.80 -2.41 11.83
CA ASN A 63 -10.14 -3.70 11.93
C ASN A 63 -9.80 -4.22 10.52
N THR A 64 -10.65 -3.95 9.53
CA THR A 64 -10.45 -4.38 8.14
C THR A 64 -9.19 -3.73 7.54
N ALA A 65 -9.07 -2.39 7.62
CA ALA A 65 -7.88 -1.69 7.16
C ALA A 65 -6.63 -2.12 7.93
N ALA A 66 -6.73 -2.23 9.27
CA ALA A 66 -5.61 -2.67 10.09
C ALA A 66 -5.10 -4.06 9.71
N THR A 67 -6.02 -4.98 9.43
CA THR A 67 -5.67 -6.37 9.06
C THR A 67 -5.04 -6.42 7.68
N GLY A 68 -5.62 -5.74 6.69
CA GLY A 68 -5.02 -5.63 5.35
C GLY A 68 -3.63 -4.99 5.39
N MET A 69 -3.50 -3.84 6.08
CA MET A 69 -2.22 -3.14 6.26
C MET A 69 -1.15 -4.01 6.92
N ALA A 70 -1.50 -4.73 7.98
CA ALA A 70 -0.55 -5.58 8.69
C ALA A 70 -0.15 -6.83 7.89
N LEU A 71 -1.06 -7.39 7.07
CA LEU A 71 -0.77 -8.57 6.24
C LEU A 71 0.19 -8.27 5.10
N MET A 72 0.05 -7.11 4.44
CA MET A 72 0.87 -6.78 3.27
C MET A 72 2.39 -6.88 3.51
N PRO A 73 2.97 -6.35 4.60
CA PRO A 73 4.40 -6.52 4.87
C PRO A 73 4.83 -7.98 5.05
N PHE A 74 4.02 -8.83 5.67
CA PHE A 74 4.33 -10.26 5.75
C PHE A 74 4.36 -10.91 4.37
N LEU A 75 3.38 -10.60 3.52
CA LEU A 75 3.31 -11.11 2.15
C LEU A 75 4.50 -10.60 1.33
N ALA A 76 4.80 -9.30 1.41
CA ALA A 76 5.96 -8.69 0.75
C ALA A 76 7.27 -9.38 1.17
N ALA A 77 7.44 -9.72 2.45
CA ALA A 77 8.59 -10.47 2.94
C ALA A 77 8.59 -11.96 2.53
N GLY A 78 7.59 -12.42 1.78
CA GLY A 78 7.48 -13.80 1.29
C GLY A 78 6.83 -14.78 2.30
N HIS A 79 6.20 -14.28 3.35
CA HIS A 79 5.46 -15.12 4.29
C HIS A 79 4.00 -15.27 3.83
N THR A 80 3.56 -16.49 3.67
CA THR A 80 2.18 -16.80 3.27
C THR A 80 1.47 -17.61 4.34
N HIS A 81 0.19 -17.90 4.16
CA HIS A 81 -0.53 -18.84 5.03
C HIS A 81 -0.07 -20.30 4.86
N ARG A 82 0.78 -20.58 3.84
CA ARG A 82 1.35 -21.92 3.55
C ARG A 82 2.82 -22.06 3.92
N SER A 83 3.56 -20.93 4.05
CA SER A 83 5.00 -20.96 4.23
C SER A 83 5.56 -19.75 4.96
N GLY A 84 6.80 -19.89 5.44
CA GLY A 84 7.55 -18.83 6.08
C GLY A 84 7.38 -18.76 7.60
N ARG A 85 8.32 -18.07 8.25
CA ARG A 85 8.39 -17.97 9.72
C ARG A 85 7.10 -17.43 10.37
N HIS A 86 6.37 -16.56 9.66
CA HIS A 86 5.13 -15.96 10.14
C HIS A 86 3.87 -16.60 9.54
N GLN A 87 3.97 -17.85 9.04
CA GLN A 87 2.87 -18.58 8.41
C GLN A 87 1.57 -18.53 9.23
N GLN A 88 1.63 -18.79 10.53
CA GLN A 88 0.45 -18.81 11.40
C GLN A 88 -0.19 -17.43 11.56
N VAL A 89 0.61 -16.38 11.58
CA VAL A 89 0.14 -14.99 11.64
C VAL A 89 -0.63 -14.66 10.36
N VAL A 90 -0.05 -14.95 9.21
CA VAL A 90 -0.69 -14.72 7.91
C VAL A 90 -1.97 -15.56 7.77
N ALA A 91 -1.92 -16.85 8.13
CA ALA A 91 -3.07 -17.74 8.04
C ALA A 91 -4.28 -17.22 8.85
N ARG A 92 -4.06 -16.76 10.09
CA ARG A 92 -5.13 -16.21 10.91
C ARG A 92 -5.67 -14.89 10.36
N GLY A 93 -4.80 -14.00 9.88
CA GLY A 93 -5.22 -12.72 9.32
C GLY A 93 -6.04 -12.87 8.03
N VAL A 94 -5.58 -13.70 7.11
CA VAL A 94 -6.30 -14.01 5.86
C VAL A 94 -7.63 -14.69 6.16
N LYS A 95 -7.65 -15.70 7.06
CA LYS A 95 -8.90 -16.33 7.50
C LYS A 95 -9.87 -15.31 8.06
N TRP A 96 -9.41 -14.40 8.91
CA TRP A 96 -10.29 -13.37 9.49
C TRP A 96 -10.90 -12.47 8.39
N LEU A 97 -10.13 -12.03 7.38
CA LEU A 97 -10.69 -11.24 6.27
C LEU A 97 -11.79 -12.00 5.51
N ILE A 98 -11.58 -13.29 5.27
CA ILE A 98 -12.57 -14.15 4.60
C ILE A 98 -13.83 -14.31 5.46
N ASP A 99 -13.66 -14.55 6.75
CA ASP A 99 -14.78 -14.73 7.68
C ASP A 99 -15.64 -13.45 7.84
N GLN A 100 -15.05 -12.27 7.61
CA GLN A 100 -15.76 -10.97 7.65
C GLN A 100 -16.40 -10.59 6.30
N GLN A 101 -16.02 -11.26 5.22
CA GLN A 101 -16.50 -10.92 3.88
C GLN A 101 -18.01 -11.17 3.77
N LYS A 102 -18.75 -10.14 3.39
CA LYS A 102 -20.19 -10.21 3.13
C LYS A 102 -20.50 -10.95 1.83
N SER A 103 -21.73 -11.37 1.65
CA SER A 103 -22.17 -12.11 0.45
C SER A 103 -21.93 -11.37 -0.85
N ASN A 104 -22.01 -10.03 -0.84
CA ASN A 104 -21.73 -9.16 -1.99
C ASN A 104 -20.24 -8.89 -2.21
N GLY A 105 -19.35 -9.47 -1.41
CA GLY A 105 -17.90 -9.28 -1.51
C GLY A 105 -17.31 -8.18 -0.64
N ASP A 106 -18.14 -7.36 0.02
CA ASP A 106 -17.68 -6.28 0.90
C ASP A 106 -16.91 -6.84 2.11
N LEU A 107 -15.74 -6.27 2.37
CA LEU A 107 -14.84 -6.67 3.46
C LEU A 107 -14.97 -5.79 4.72
N LEU A 108 -15.81 -4.74 4.69
CA LEU A 108 -15.95 -3.87 5.85
C LEU A 108 -16.57 -4.65 7.01
N SER A 109 -15.80 -4.79 8.09
CA SER A 109 -16.20 -5.46 9.32
C SER A 109 -17.24 -4.63 10.08
N ASP A 110 -18.12 -5.31 10.81
CA ASP A 110 -19.07 -4.66 11.68
C ASP A 110 -18.36 -3.84 12.76
N GLY A 111 -18.81 -2.58 12.92
CA GLY A 111 -18.22 -1.63 13.85
C GLY A 111 -17.03 -0.84 13.29
N ASP A 112 -16.57 -1.12 12.08
CA ASP A 112 -15.59 -0.27 11.37
C ASP A 112 -16.26 1.03 10.91
N SER A 113 -15.47 2.10 10.79
CA SER A 113 -15.95 3.42 10.36
C SER A 113 -16.46 3.39 8.92
N ALA A 114 -17.72 3.70 8.71
CA ALA A 114 -18.31 3.80 7.38
C ALA A 114 -17.65 4.88 6.49
N HIS A 115 -17.02 5.89 7.07
CA HIS A 115 -16.26 6.90 6.33
C HIS A 115 -14.94 6.35 5.75
N ALA A 116 -14.41 5.28 6.32
CA ALA A 116 -13.22 4.60 5.83
C ALA A 116 -13.54 3.38 4.95
N HIS A 117 -14.79 3.19 4.52
CA HIS A 117 -15.27 1.97 3.88
C HIS A 117 -14.41 1.56 2.69
N MET A 118 -14.34 2.39 1.64
CA MET A 118 -13.61 2.03 0.43
C MET A 118 -12.09 1.97 0.64
N TYR A 119 -11.53 2.76 1.58
CA TYR A 119 -10.13 2.57 2.00
C TYR A 119 -9.91 1.19 2.60
N SER A 120 -10.73 0.82 3.58
CA SER A 120 -10.62 -0.46 4.28
C SER A 120 -10.78 -1.64 3.33
N HIS A 121 -11.78 -1.54 2.44
CA HIS A 121 -12.05 -2.57 1.45
C HIS A 121 -10.90 -2.72 0.44
N GLY A 122 -10.41 -1.63 -0.15
CA GLY A 122 -9.30 -1.65 -1.12
C GLY A 122 -8.02 -2.24 -0.51
N ILE A 123 -7.64 -1.79 0.69
CA ILE A 123 -6.47 -2.27 1.42
C ILE A 123 -6.57 -3.78 1.72
N ALA A 124 -7.72 -4.23 2.21
CA ALA A 124 -7.94 -5.65 2.49
C ALA A 124 -7.96 -6.51 1.21
N SER A 125 -8.50 -5.95 0.11
CA SER A 125 -8.51 -6.62 -1.19
C SER A 125 -7.12 -6.83 -1.75
N ILE A 126 -6.20 -5.87 -1.59
CA ILE A 126 -4.78 -6.04 -1.97
C ILE A 126 -4.20 -7.25 -1.25
N ALA A 127 -4.35 -7.32 0.08
CA ALA A 127 -3.80 -8.43 0.88
C ALA A 127 -4.38 -9.80 0.46
N LEU A 128 -5.68 -9.88 0.16
CA LEU A 128 -6.31 -11.12 -0.31
C LEU A 128 -5.80 -11.52 -1.70
N CYS A 129 -5.69 -10.57 -2.63
CA CYS A 129 -5.20 -10.84 -3.98
C CYS A 129 -3.72 -11.24 -3.98
N GLU A 130 -2.87 -10.59 -3.19
CA GLU A 130 -1.47 -10.96 -3.05
C GLU A 130 -1.33 -12.35 -2.40
N ALA A 131 -2.08 -12.64 -1.33
CA ALA A 131 -2.07 -13.96 -0.70
C ALA A 131 -2.52 -15.07 -1.68
N TYR A 132 -3.52 -14.79 -2.51
CA TYR A 132 -3.97 -15.70 -3.56
C TYR A 132 -2.88 -15.85 -4.65
N GLY A 133 -2.39 -14.76 -5.21
CA GLY A 133 -1.38 -14.80 -6.27
C GLY A 133 -0.09 -15.52 -5.88
N MET A 134 0.34 -15.39 -4.61
CA MET A 134 1.54 -16.07 -4.10
C MET A 134 1.34 -17.56 -3.84
N THR A 135 0.12 -18.05 -3.71
CA THR A 135 -0.14 -19.42 -3.24
C THR A 135 -1.04 -20.24 -4.16
N GLU A 136 -1.75 -19.57 -5.06
CA GLU A 136 -2.77 -20.15 -5.94
C GLU A 136 -3.80 -21.03 -5.19
N ASP A 137 -4.05 -20.69 -3.89
CA ASP A 137 -4.98 -21.45 -3.07
C ASP A 137 -6.42 -21.25 -3.55
N PRO A 138 -7.11 -22.31 -4.04
CA PRO A 138 -8.48 -22.19 -4.53
C PRO A 138 -9.46 -21.62 -3.50
N LYS A 139 -9.16 -21.80 -2.20
CA LYS A 139 -9.97 -21.24 -1.10
C LYS A 139 -9.90 -19.72 -1.04
N LEU A 140 -8.78 -19.13 -1.46
CA LEU A 140 -8.61 -17.67 -1.50
C LEU A 140 -9.19 -17.06 -2.77
N ARG A 141 -9.21 -17.80 -3.87
CA ARG A 141 -9.67 -17.32 -5.17
C ARG A 141 -11.05 -16.70 -5.12
N SER A 142 -12.02 -17.43 -4.58
CA SER A 142 -13.41 -16.96 -4.49
C SER A 142 -13.54 -15.68 -3.65
N ALA A 143 -12.79 -15.58 -2.55
CA ALA A 143 -12.80 -14.38 -1.71
C ALA A 143 -12.17 -13.17 -2.43
N ALA A 144 -11.05 -13.37 -3.12
CA ALA A 144 -10.39 -12.34 -3.93
C ALA A 144 -11.30 -11.87 -5.07
N GLU A 145 -11.90 -12.81 -5.84
CA GLU A 145 -12.83 -12.48 -6.92
C GLU A 145 -14.03 -11.66 -6.44
N LYS A 146 -14.65 -12.05 -5.31
CA LYS A 146 -15.77 -11.30 -4.72
C LYS A 146 -15.36 -9.90 -4.27
N ALA A 147 -14.19 -9.75 -3.65
CA ALA A 147 -13.68 -8.46 -3.22
C ALA A 147 -13.44 -7.52 -4.42
N ILE A 148 -12.86 -8.03 -5.50
CA ILE A 148 -12.65 -7.26 -6.72
C ILE A 148 -13.96 -6.91 -7.42
N ASN A 149 -14.90 -7.85 -7.48
CA ASN A 149 -16.23 -7.58 -8.04
C ASN A 149 -16.94 -6.46 -7.26
N PHE A 150 -16.79 -6.40 -5.94
CA PHE A 150 -17.31 -5.29 -5.14
C PHE A 150 -16.66 -3.95 -5.53
N ILE A 151 -15.35 -3.89 -5.74
CA ILE A 151 -14.66 -2.69 -6.23
C ILE A 151 -15.23 -2.23 -7.57
N VAL A 152 -15.41 -3.18 -8.51
CA VAL A 152 -15.97 -2.90 -9.84
C VAL A 152 -17.39 -2.32 -9.74
N GLN A 153 -18.25 -2.92 -8.92
CA GLN A 153 -19.63 -2.46 -8.71
C GLN A 153 -19.71 -1.13 -7.97
N ALA A 154 -18.75 -0.84 -7.08
CA ALA A 154 -18.67 0.40 -6.31
C ALA A 154 -18.17 1.60 -7.11
N GLN A 155 -17.67 1.40 -8.35
CA GLN A 155 -17.15 2.48 -9.17
C GLN A 155 -18.25 3.45 -9.62
N ASN A 156 -18.03 4.74 -9.44
CA ASN A 156 -18.94 5.76 -9.96
C ASN A 156 -18.82 5.86 -11.48
N THR A 157 -19.85 5.48 -12.21
CA THR A 157 -19.84 5.43 -13.68
C THR A 157 -19.84 6.81 -14.34
N SER A 158 -20.29 7.84 -13.62
CA SER A 158 -20.31 9.22 -14.14
C SER A 158 -18.95 9.89 -14.08
N THR A 159 -18.19 9.69 -12.99
CA THR A 159 -16.87 10.30 -12.80
C THR A 159 -15.72 9.34 -13.11
N GLY A 160 -15.93 8.04 -12.98
CA GLY A 160 -14.93 6.99 -13.16
C GLY A 160 -14.13 6.65 -11.91
N GLY A 161 -14.32 7.38 -10.81
CA GLY A 161 -13.56 7.19 -9.58
C GLY A 161 -14.30 6.44 -8.48
N TRP A 162 -13.65 6.34 -7.33
CA TRP A 162 -14.18 5.86 -6.06
C TRP A 162 -13.91 6.90 -4.97
N ARG A 163 -14.77 6.94 -3.96
CA ARG A 163 -14.59 7.78 -2.78
C ARG A 163 -14.87 6.97 -1.51
N TYR A 164 -15.26 7.58 -0.44
CA TYR A 164 -15.38 6.94 0.88
C TYR A 164 -16.42 5.82 0.95
N LYS A 165 -17.52 5.94 0.20
CA LYS A 165 -18.58 4.94 0.11
C LYS A 165 -18.77 4.46 -1.33
N PRO A 166 -19.33 3.25 -1.53
CA PRO A 166 -19.67 2.75 -2.85
C PRO A 166 -20.53 3.73 -3.65
N GLY A 167 -20.20 3.95 -4.92
CA GLY A 167 -20.95 4.79 -5.85
C GLY A 167 -20.75 6.31 -5.70
N GLU A 168 -20.05 6.79 -4.68
CA GLU A 168 -19.73 8.22 -4.55
C GLU A 168 -18.78 8.69 -5.67
N SER A 169 -18.85 10.00 -5.99
CA SER A 169 -17.89 10.63 -6.91
C SER A 169 -16.47 10.46 -6.39
N GLY A 170 -15.49 10.29 -7.28
CA GLY A 170 -14.13 9.92 -6.91
C GLY A 170 -13.36 10.94 -6.09
N ASP A 171 -12.30 10.47 -5.46
CA ASP A 171 -11.10 11.22 -5.10
C ASP A 171 -9.86 10.36 -5.39
N THR A 172 -8.75 11.03 -5.70
CA THR A 172 -7.54 10.35 -6.18
C THR A 172 -6.96 9.41 -5.14
N SER A 173 -7.08 9.73 -3.84
CA SER A 173 -6.49 8.88 -2.79
C SER A 173 -7.23 7.55 -2.62
N VAL A 174 -8.55 7.51 -2.76
CA VAL A 174 -9.30 6.25 -2.77
C VAL A 174 -9.07 5.51 -4.10
N VAL A 175 -9.01 6.24 -5.22
CA VAL A 175 -8.72 5.67 -6.54
C VAL A 175 -7.38 4.93 -6.54
N GLY A 176 -6.34 5.49 -5.92
CA GLY A 176 -5.02 4.83 -5.80
C GLY A 176 -5.11 3.45 -5.14
N TRP A 177 -5.82 3.34 -4.01
CA TRP A 177 -6.01 2.05 -3.33
C TRP A 177 -6.81 1.04 -4.16
N GLN A 178 -7.88 1.49 -4.84
CA GLN A 178 -8.66 0.59 -5.70
C GLN A 178 -7.82 0.11 -6.89
N MET A 179 -7.05 1.01 -7.54
CA MET A 179 -6.16 0.61 -8.64
C MET A 179 -5.10 -0.39 -8.21
N MET A 180 -4.52 -0.22 -7.02
CA MET A 180 -3.58 -1.20 -6.47
C MET A 180 -4.24 -2.57 -6.26
N ALA A 181 -5.47 -2.61 -5.74
CA ALA A 181 -6.22 -3.85 -5.58
C ALA A 181 -6.53 -4.52 -6.92
N LEU A 182 -6.95 -3.74 -7.93
CA LEU A 182 -7.19 -4.22 -9.28
C LEU A 182 -5.90 -4.76 -9.92
N LYS A 183 -4.77 -4.07 -9.73
CA LYS A 183 -3.47 -4.54 -10.25
C LYS A 183 -2.98 -5.81 -9.57
N SER A 184 -3.11 -5.90 -8.23
CA SER A 184 -2.79 -7.13 -7.49
C SER A 184 -3.66 -8.31 -7.95
N ALA A 185 -4.93 -8.07 -8.26
CA ALA A 185 -5.84 -9.07 -8.81
C ALA A 185 -5.44 -9.51 -10.23
N GLU A 186 -5.12 -8.56 -11.11
CA GLU A 186 -4.63 -8.85 -12.47
C GLU A 186 -3.35 -9.71 -12.43
N MET A 187 -2.39 -9.34 -11.59
CA MET A 187 -1.15 -10.10 -11.39
C MET A 187 -1.41 -11.50 -10.82
N ALA A 188 -2.46 -11.68 -10.03
CA ALA A 188 -2.91 -12.98 -9.54
C ALA A 188 -3.76 -13.78 -10.57
N GLY A 189 -3.88 -13.29 -11.82
CA GLY A 189 -4.62 -13.95 -12.88
C GLY A 189 -6.15 -13.82 -12.79
N LEU A 190 -6.64 -12.85 -12.00
CA LEU A 190 -8.08 -12.53 -11.94
C LEU A 190 -8.45 -11.55 -13.07
N VAL A 191 -9.66 -11.71 -13.59
CA VAL A 191 -10.14 -10.88 -14.71
C VAL A 191 -10.69 -9.55 -14.20
N ILE A 192 -10.14 -8.46 -14.73
CA ILE A 192 -10.64 -7.10 -14.51
C ILE A 192 -11.42 -6.64 -15.73
N PRO A 193 -12.69 -6.20 -15.59
CA PRO A 193 -13.45 -5.71 -16.74
C PRO A 193 -12.78 -4.49 -17.39
N PRO A 194 -12.53 -4.49 -18.71
CA PRO A 194 -11.88 -3.36 -19.40
C PRO A 194 -12.59 -2.01 -19.18
N ARG A 195 -13.91 -2.03 -19.03
CA ARG A 195 -14.71 -0.84 -18.71
C ARG A 195 -14.25 -0.15 -17.41
N THR A 196 -13.85 -0.92 -16.38
CA THR A 196 -13.37 -0.37 -15.12
C THR A 196 -12.11 0.47 -15.32
N ILE A 197 -11.18 -0.01 -16.14
CA ILE A 197 -9.94 0.71 -16.47
C ILE A 197 -10.24 1.94 -17.34
N THR A 198 -11.15 1.84 -18.32
CA THR A 198 -11.60 2.99 -19.11
C THR A 198 -12.22 4.10 -18.25
N LEU A 199 -13.03 3.72 -17.28
CA LEU A 199 -13.62 4.67 -16.32
C LEU A 199 -12.57 5.29 -15.41
N LEU A 200 -11.57 4.51 -14.96
CA LEU A 200 -10.46 5.02 -14.16
C LEU A 200 -9.63 6.04 -14.96
N ASP A 201 -9.33 5.79 -16.24
CA ASP A 201 -8.67 6.78 -17.12
C ASP A 201 -9.48 8.08 -17.21
N LYS A 202 -10.80 7.99 -17.32
CA LYS A 202 -11.69 9.16 -17.28
C LYS A 202 -11.52 9.98 -16.01
N TRP A 203 -11.38 9.32 -14.84
CA TRP A 203 -11.11 10.00 -13.58
C TRP A 203 -9.76 10.70 -13.60
N LEU A 204 -8.70 10.00 -14.01
CA LEU A 204 -7.35 10.55 -14.05
C LEU A 204 -7.29 11.81 -14.92
N ARG A 205 -7.87 11.78 -16.13
CA ARG A 205 -7.95 12.96 -17.01
C ARG A 205 -8.70 14.15 -16.40
N ARG A 206 -9.67 13.88 -15.54
CA ARG A 206 -10.43 14.91 -14.83
C ARG A 206 -9.57 15.70 -13.85
N VAL A 207 -8.69 15.02 -13.11
CA VAL A 207 -7.85 15.58 -12.03
C VAL A 207 -6.42 15.88 -12.49
N GLU A 208 -6.06 15.54 -13.72
CA GLU A 208 -4.74 15.80 -14.29
C GLU A 208 -4.57 17.27 -14.66
N ALA A 209 -3.51 17.87 -14.15
CA ALA A 209 -3.06 19.23 -14.42
C ALA A 209 -1.85 19.25 -15.37
N ASN A 210 -1.20 20.42 -15.52
CA ASN A 210 0.01 20.63 -16.31
C ASN A 210 -0.21 20.41 -17.83
N GLN A 211 -1.36 20.75 -18.34
CA GLN A 211 -1.63 20.65 -19.78
C GLN A 211 -0.78 21.65 -20.59
N PRO A 212 -0.29 21.31 -21.81
CA PRO A 212 -0.66 20.09 -22.54
C PRO A 212 0.15 18.84 -22.20
N VAL A 213 1.20 18.90 -21.38
CA VAL A 213 2.06 17.75 -21.06
C VAL A 213 1.33 16.74 -20.17
N GLY A 214 0.69 17.20 -19.09
CA GLY A 214 0.07 16.34 -18.08
C GLY A 214 1.05 15.86 -17.01
N GLY A 215 0.70 14.78 -16.32
CA GLY A 215 1.55 14.08 -15.36
C GLY A 215 1.56 14.65 -13.94
N LEU A 216 0.78 15.68 -13.65
CA LEU A 216 0.58 16.23 -12.30
C LEU A 216 -0.89 16.07 -11.90
N PHE A 217 -1.16 15.66 -10.67
CA PHE A 217 -2.51 15.29 -10.28
C PHE A 217 -2.96 15.99 -9.00
N GLY A 218 -4.27 16.26 -8.94
CA GLY A 218 -4.96 16.80 -7.79
C GLY A 218 -5.86 15.77 -7.10
N TYR A 219 -6.54 16.21 -6.04
CA TYR A 219 -7.37 15.34 -5.20
C TYR A 219 -8.75 15.07 -5.82
N THR A 220 -9.59 16.08 -5.95
CA THR A 220 -10.89 16.02 -6.61
C THR A 220 -10.99 16.98 -7.80
N ASP A 221 -9.99 17.79 -7.97
CA ASP A 221 -9.79 18.80 -8.98
C ASP A 221 -8.34 18.77 -9.50
N ARG A 222 -7.93 19.78 -10.23
CA ARG A 222 -6.57 19.91 -10.78
C ARG A 222 -5.57 20.62 -9.85
N GLY A 223 -5.89 20.75 -8.56
CA GLY A 223 -4.99 21.31 -7.54
C GLY A 223 -3.87 20.33 -7.21
N VAL A 224 -2.70 20.56 -7.80
CA VAL A 224 -1.53 19.65 -7.75
C VAL A 224 -1.04 19.44 -6.31
N LYS A 225 -0.87 18.16 -5.95
CA LYS A 225 -0.27 17.74 -4.67
C LYS A 225 0.72 16.60 -4.90
N PRO A 226 1.86 16.55 -4.16
CA PRO A 226 2.86 15.50 -4.34
C PRO A 226 2.30 14.08 -4.19
N ALA A 227 1.48 13.82 -3.15
CA ALA A 227 0.88 12.51 -2.94
C ALA A 227 -0.07 12.12 -4.09
N MET A 228 -0.95 13.04 -4.50
CA MET A 228 -1.90 12.79 -5.60
C MET A 228 -1.17 12.58 -6.93
N THR A 229 -0.07 13.31 -7.16
CA THR A 229 0.78 13.12 -8.33
C THR A 229 1.43 11.73 -8.31
N ALA A 230 1.96 11.30 -7.17
CA ALA A 230 2.52 9.96 -7.05
C ALA A 230 1.46 8.87 -7.32
N GLU A 231 0.25 9.02 -6.79
CA GLU A 231 -0.85 8.09 -7.03
C GLU A 231 -1.30 8.06 -8.50
N GLY A 232 -1.49 9.23 -9.10
CA GLY A 232 -1.87 9.33 -10.50
C GLY A 232 -0.83 8.70 -11.44
N LEU A 233 0.46 8.95 -11.18
CA LEU A 233 1.55 8.33 -11.93
C LEU A 233 1.59 6.81 -11.75
N LEU A 234 1.39 6.31 -10.53
CA LEU A 234 1.33 4.86 -10.30
C LEU A 234 0.16 4.22 -11.02
N CYS A 235 -1.00 4.89 -11.04
CA CYS A 235 -2.14 4.44 -11.84
C CYS A 235 -1.79 4.37 -13.34
N LEU A 236 -1.12 5.39 -13.89
CA LEU A 236 -0.66 5.39 -15.28
C LEU A 236 0.31 4.23 -15.57
N GLN A 237 1.28 3.98 -14.68
CA GLN A 237 2.22 2.85 -14.79
C GLN A 237 1.48 1.50 -14.82
N PHE A 238 0.53 1.31 -13.92
CA PHE A 238 -0.27 0.08 -13.86
C PHE A 238 -1.21 -0.09 -15.05
N MET A 239 -1.57 0.99 -15.72
CA MET A 239 -2.30 0.99 -16.99
C MET A 239 -1.38 0.77 -18.22
N GLY A 240 -0.07 0.61 -18.02
CA GLY A 240 0.89 0.33 -19.09
C GLY A 240 1.44 1.58 -19.80
N VAL A 241 1.33 2.76 -19.21
CA VAL A 241 1.96 3.96 -19.78
C VAL A 241 3.47 3.85 -19.65
N ASP A 242 4.18 4.02 -20.76
CA ASP A 242 5.63 3.89 -20.84
C ASP A 242 6.38 4.92 -19.96
N ARG A 243 7.49 4.52 -19.36
CA ARG A 243 8.32 5.39 -18.50
C ARG A 243 8.85 6.63 -19.25
N ASN A 244 8.98 6.55 -20.57
CA ASN A 244 9.43 7.64 -21.42
C ASN A 244 8.30 8.58 -21.86
N ASP A 245 7.05 8.27 -21.57
CA ASP A 245 5.92 9.18 -21.80
C ASP A 245 6.21 10.55 -21.13
N PRO A 246 6.01 11.68 -21.84
CA PRO A 246 6.24 13.02 -21.27
C PRO A 246 5.52 13.25 -19.92
N ARG A 247 4.35 12.70 -19.72
CA ARG A 247 3.60 12.78 -18.44
C ARG A 247 4.37 12.12 -17.32
N MET A 248 4.89 10.90 -17.56
CA MET A 248 5.65 10.13 -16.57
C MET A 248 6.92 10.90 -16.17
N ARG A 249 7.64 11.44 -17.15
CA ARG A 249 8.86 12.24 -16.89
C ARG A 249 8.56 13.52 -16.13
N ALA A 250 7.55 14.28 -16.57
CA ALA A 250 7.16 15.53 -15.91
C ALA A 250 6.76 15.32 -14.44
N GLY A 251 5.96 14.26 -14.19
CA GLY A 251 5.56 13.87 -12.85
C GLY A 251 6.73 13.39 -11.99
N ALA A 252 7.60 12.52 -12.52
CA ALA A 252 8.78 12.05 -11.79
C ALA A 252 9.76 13.19 -11.47
N ASP A 253 9.99 14.14 -12.40
CA ASP A 253 10.77 15.34 -12.14
C ASP A 253 10.14 16.24 -11.05
N TYR A 254 8.81 16.31 -11.01
CA TYR A 254 8.10 17.00 -9.92
C TYR A 254 8.33 16.29 -8.57
N LEU A 255 8.24 14.96 -8.52
CA LEU A 255 8.52 14.20 -7.29
C LEU A 255 9.98 14.35 -6.83
N LEU A 256 10.97 14.45 -7.74
CA LEU A 256 12.36 14.74 -7.39
C LEU A 256 12.55 16.10 -6.71
N ARG A 257 11.72 17.10 -7.03
CA ARG A 257 11.72 18.39 -6.32
C ARG A 257 11.10 18.29 -4.92
N ASN A 258 10.37 17.22 -4.63
CA ASN A 258 9.69 16.95 -3.36
C ASN A 258 10.25 15.73 -2.64
N LEU A 259 11.58 15.55 -2.66
CA LEU A 259 12.25 14.42 -1.99
C LEU A 259 11.96 14.36 -0.49
N PRO A 260 11.95 13.16 0.12
CA PRO A 260 11.67 12.96 1.55
C PRO A 260 12.56 13.79 2.49
N SER A 261 13.81 14.02 2.11
CA SER A 261 14.79 14.79 2.88
C SER A 261 14.59 16.32 2.80
N ARG A 262 13.83 16.81 1.83
CA ARG A 262 13.66 18.24 1.54
C ARG A 262 12.23 18.74 1.75
N SER A 263 11.22 17.87 1.73
CA SER A 263 9.83 18.29 1.88
C SER A 263 9.41 18.32 3.33
N GLN A 264 8.62 19.33 3.70
CA GLN A 264 7.90 19.35 4.98
C GLN A 264 6.79 18.29 5.05
N GLN A 265 6.45 17.66 3.92
CA GLN A 265 5.47 16.59 3.82
C GLN A 265 6.13 15.22 4.11
N ARG A 266 6.45 15.01 5.40
CA ARG A 266 6.99 13.73 5.90
C ARG A 266 5.86 12.73 6.11
N THR A 267 5.09 12.40 5.06
CA THR A 267 3.98 11.48 5.19
C THR A 267 4.33 10.13 4.57
N SER A 268 4.16 9.05 5.35
CA SER A 268 4.34 7.70 4.82
C SER A 268 3.39 7.40 3.67
N TYR A 269 2.24 8.08 3.62
CA TYR A 269 1.30 7.99 2.52
C TYR A 269 1.93 8.41 1.19
N TYR A 270 2.51 9.61 1.14
CA TYR A 270 3.24 10.11 -0.03
C TYR A 270 4.44 9.21 -0.37
N TRP A 271 5.24 8.85 0.63
CA TRP A 271 6.42 8.03 0.43
C TRP A 271 6.08 6.66 -0.16
N TYR A 272 5.00 6.05 0.28
CA TYR A 272 4.58 4.74 -0.20
C TYR A 272 4.29 4.73 -1.71
N TYR A 273 3.49 5.67 -2.21
CA TYR A 273 3.17 5.75 -3.63
C TYR A 273 4.36 6.23 -4.46
N ALA A 274 5.04 7.29 -4.02
CA ALA A 274 6.18 7.83 -4.75
C ALA A 274 7.35 6.84 -4.83
N THR A 275 7.57 6.01 -3.81
CA THR A 275 8.60 4.96 -3.84
C THR A 275 8.33 3.95 -4.95
N GLN A 276 7.09 3.51 -5.11
CA GLN A 276 6.73 2.59 -6.19
C GLN A 276 6.93 3.25 -7.57
N VAL A 277 6.45 4.49 -7.74
CA VAL A 277 6.66 5.24 -9.00
C VAL A 277 8.14 5.35 -9.33
N MET A 278 8.96 5.79 -8.39
CA MET A 278 10.39 5.99 -8.62
C MET A 278 11.13 4.67 -8.85
N TYR A 279 10.70 3.60 -8.16
CA TYR A 279 11.22 2.26 -8.39
C TYR A 279 10.94 1.77 -9.81
N HIS A 280 9.74 1.96 -10.33
CA HIS A 280 9.40 1.60 -11.71
C HIS A 280 10.08 2.51 -12.74
N MET A 281 10.29 3.81 -12.43
CA MET A 281 11.04 4.72 -13.32
C MET A 281 12.50 4.33 -13.45
N GLN A 282 13.10 3.71 -12.44
CA GLN A 282 14.50 3.28 -12.42
C GLN A 282 15.52 4.42 -12.62
N GLY A 283 16.77 4.09 -12.88
CA GLY A 283 17.87 5.01 -13.20
C GLY A 283 18.01 6.18 -12.21
N LYS A 284 18.16 7.38 -12.72
CA LYS A 284 18.36 8.60 -11.90
C LYS A 284 17.25 8.87 -10.90
N TYR A 285 16.01 8.53 -11.25
CA TYR A 285 14.85 8.75 -10.39
C TYR A 285 14.91 7.87 -9.14
N TRP A 286 15.16 6.57 -9.34
CA TRP A 286 15.29 5.62 -8.26
C TRP A 286 16.49 5.91 -7.36
N LEU A 287 17.66 6.16 -7.94
CA LEU A 287 18.88 6.45 -7.18
C LEU A 287 18.73 7.68 -6.27
N ALA A 288 18.14 8.75 -6.79
CA ALA A 288 17.94 9.99 -6.02
C ALA A 288 16.86 9.83 -4.93
N TRP A 289 15.87 8.96 -5.13
CA TRP A 289 14.76 8.74 -4.20
C TRP A 289 15.13 7.77 -3.07
N ASN A 290 15.67 6.61 -3.44
CA ASN A 290 15.81 5.47 -2.55
C ASN A 290 16.76 5.72 -1.38
N GLU A 291 17.97 6.17 -1.64
CA GLU A 291 19.02 6.25 -0.62
C GLU A 291 18.65 7.18 0.55
N PRO A 292 18.19 8.42 0.32
CA PRO A 292 17.80 9.31 1.42
C PRO A 292 16.61 8.76 2.22
N LEU A 293 15.62 8.17 1.54
CA LEU A 293 14.42 7.65 2.20
C LEU A 293 14.76 6.42 3.04
N ARG A 294 15.48 5.46 2.49
CA ARG A 294 15.93 4.26 3.22
C ARG A 294 16.71 4.63 4.48
N LYS A 295 17.71 5.51 4.36
CA LYS A 295 18.50 5.98 5.51
C LYS A 295 17.62 6.64 6.57
N THR A 296 16.66 7.47 6.15
CA THR A 296 15.71 8.13 7.05
C THR A 296 14.85 7.11 7.79
N LEU A 297 14.30 6.12 7.07
CA LEU A 297 13.44 5.10 7.67
C LEU A 297 14.21 4.23 8.68
N VAL A 298 15.40 3.76 8.33
CA VAL A 298 16.24 2.96 9.24
C VAL A 298 16.61 3.78 10.49
N ALA A 299 17.03 5.03 10.33
CA ALA A 299 17.45 5.89 11.43
C ALA A 299 16.30 6.31 12.37
N THR A 300 15.06 6.35 11.88
CA THR A 300 13.89 6.80 12.66
C THR A 300 13.05 5.66 13.24
N GLN A 301 13.40 4.41 12.95
CA GLN A 301 12.75 3.25 13.56
C GLN A 301 13.03 3.20 15.06
N GLN A 302 12.01 2.90 15.86
CA GLN A 302 12.18 2.71 17.30
C GLN A 302 13.12 1.54 17.59
N ALA A 303 14.21 1.80 18.29
CA ALA A 303 15.28 0.83 18.51
C ALA A 303 15.04 -0.08 19.72
N GLY A 304 14.31 0.39 20.73
CA GLY A 304 14.19 -0.32 22.01
C GLY A 304 12.80 -0.29 22.64
N GLY A 305 12.63 -1.08 23.69
CA GLY A 305 11.38 -1.21 24.42
C GLY A 305 10.31 -1.97 23.66
N HIS A 306 9.08 -1.91 24.17
CA HIS A 306 7.94 -2.65 23.60
C HIS A 306 7.51 -2.15 22.20
N MET A 307 7.91 -0.95 21.83
CA MET A 307 7.65 -0.36 20.52
C MET A 307 8.81 -0.54 19.53
N ALA A 308 9.83 -1.31 19.87
CA ALA A 308 10.95 -1.59 18.97
C ALA A 308 10.46 -2.16 17.62
N GLY A 309 11.07 -1.71 16.54
CA GLY A 309 10.68 -2.10 15.17
C GLY A 309 9.54 -1.29 14.56
N THR A 310 9.00 -0.30 15.27
CA THR A 310 7.91 0.56 14.79
C THR A 310 8.36 1.98 14.47
N TRP A 311 7.45 2.76 13.92
CA TRP A 311 7.60 4.22 13.78
C TRP A 311 6.44 4.93 14.48
N ASN A 312 6.75 6.06 15.11
CA ASN A 312 5.72 6.92 15.68
C ASN A 312 4.91 7.58 14.56
N PRO A 313 3.59 7.66 14.67
CA PRO A 313 2.79 8.52 13.80
C PRO A 313 3.28 9.97 13.91
N ALA A 314 3.63 10.59 12.77
CA ALA A 314 4.30 11.90 12.73
C ALA A 314 3.49 12.99 12.02
N ASP A 315 2.43 12.64 11.28
CA ASP A 315 1.59 13.57 10.54
C ASP A 315 0.10 13.32 10.75
N THR A 316 -0.74 14.17 10.14
CA THR A 316 -2.20 14.09 10.26
C THR A 316 -2.75 12.74 9.80
N TRP A 317 -2.25 12.19 8.69
CA TRP A 317 -2.75 10.95 8.11
C TRP A 317 -2.25 9.72 8.87
N GLU A 318 -0.98 9.74 9.29
CA GLU A 318 -0.44 8.72 10.17
C GLU A 318 -1.20 8.68 11.50
N ASN A 319 -1.62 9.84 12.04
CA ASN A 319 -2.46 9.89 13.23
C ASN A 319 -3.90 9.36 13.01
N GLN A 320 -4.42 9.36 11.79
CA GLN A 320 -5.69 8.69 11.49
C GLN A 320 -5.54 7.16 11.58
N GLY A 321 -4.49 6.59 11.00
CA GLY A 321 -4.26 5.15 11.00
C GLY A 321 -3.45 4.63 12.19
N GLY A 322 -2.77 5.50 12.90
CA GLY A 322 -1.95 5.16 14.08
C GLY A 322 -0.67 4.39 13.75
N ARG A 323 -0.07 3.81 14.79
CA ARG A 323 1.22 3.10 14.73
C ARG A 323 1.19 1.87 13.80
N ILE A 324 0.08 1.13 13.76
CA ILE A 324 -0.09 0.00 12.82
C ILE A 324 0.11 0.50 11.38
N TYR A 325 -0.64 1.54 11.00
CA TYR A 325 -0.57 2.15 9.68
C TYR A 325 0.84 2.70 9.38
N ALA A 326 1.38 3.55 10.26
CA ALA A 326 2.68 4.16 10.07
C ALA A 326 3.80 3.12 9.92
N THR A 327 3.73 2.03 10.70
CA THR A 327 4.70 0.92 10.64
C THR A 327 4.52 0.13 9.34
N ALA A 328 3.32 -0.31 9.01
CA ALA A 328 3.06 -1.10 7.81
C ALA A 328 3.47 -0.35 6.54
N MET A 329 3.12 0.93 6.40
CA MET A 329 3.49 1.75 5.24
C MET A 329 5.01 1.88 5.08
N LYS A 330 5.73 2.12 6.17
CA LYS A 330 7.19 2.26 6.13
C LYS A 330 7.90 0.92 5.88
N LEU A 331 7.35 -0.18 6.37
CA LEU A 331 7.82 -1.52 5.99
C LEU A 331 7.67 -1.75 4.48
N LEU A 332 6.49 -1.47 3.93
CA LEU A 332 6.22 -1.64 2.49
C LEU A 332 7.12 -0.76 1.61
N VAL A 333 7.53 0.42 2.09
CA VAL A 333 8.54 1.24 1.42
C VAL A 333 9.90 0.53 1.41
N LEU A 334 10.32 -0.04 2.55
CA LEU A 334 11.58 -0.78 2.64
C LEU A 334 11.56 -2.12 1.88
N GLU A 335 10.38 -2.64 1.58
CA GLU A 335 10.16 -3.92 0.90
C GLU A 335 9.94 -3.79 -0.62
N VAL A 336 9.94 -2.58 -1.17
CA VAL A 336 9.67 -2.34 -2.59
C VAL A 336 10.57 -3.17 -3.52
N TYR A 337 11.82 -3.42 -3.11
CA TYR A 337 12.83 -4.13 -3.91
C TYR A 337 12.46 -5.57 -4.28
N TYR A 338 11.63 -6.21 -3.48
CA TYR A 338 11.27 -7.62 -3.65
C TYR A 338 9.76 -7.88 -3.64
N ARG A 339 8.96 -6.85 -3.37
CA ARG A 339 7.50 -6.91 -3.50
C ARG A 339 7.06 -6.72 -4.95
N HIS A 340 7.74 -5.85 -5.67
CA HIS A 340 7.40 -5.51 -7.05
C HIS A 340 8.57 -5.84 -7.97
N LEU A 341 8.27 -6.50 -9.09
CA LEU A 341 9.19 -6.53 -10.21
C LEU A 341 9.10 -5.18 -10.94
N PRO A 342 10.21 -4.64 -11.48
CA PRO A 342 10.14 -3.46 -12.35
C PRO A 342 9.16 -3.70 -13.49
N LEU A 343 8.25 -2.73 -13.74
CA LEU A 343 7.25 -2.84 -14.82
C LEU A 343 7.87 -2.72 -16.22
N TYR A 344 9.07 -2.15 -16.29
CA TYR A 344 9.79 -1.92 -17.53
C TYR A 344 11.07 -2.76 -17.50
N ASP A 345 11.40 -3.43 -18.61
CA ASP A 345 12.63 -4.22 -18.73
C ASP A 345 13.86 -3.34 -18.59
N GLN A 346 14.88 -3.83 -17.85
CA GLN A 346 16.13 -3.10 -17.62
C GLN A 346 17.07 -3.10 -18.85
N LEU A 347 16.73 -3.84 -19.89
CA LEU A 347 17.60 -4.10 -21.04
C LEU A 347 17.55 -2.98 -22.12
N ASP A 348 16.71 -1.96 -21.93
CA ASP A 348 16.56 -0.88 -22.91
C ASP A 348 17.47 0.34 -22.68
N ASP A 349 18.43 0.26 -21.74
CA ASP A 349 19.33 1.38 -21.37
C ASP A 349 20.82 1.12 -21.73
N GLU A 350 21.12 0.35 -22.79
CA GLU A 350 22.46 0.29 -23.40
C GLU A 350 22.56 1.14 -24.69
#